data_5364c74d6ae9e25883122beb7e5727de
#
_entry.id   5364c74d6ae9e25883122beb7e5727de
#
_cell.length_a   1.000
_cell.length_b   1.000
_cell.length_c   1.000
_cell.angle_alpha   90.00
_cell.angle_beta   90.00
_cell.angle_gamma   90.00
#
_symmetry.space_group_name_H-M   'P 1'
#
loop_
_entity.id
_entity.type
_entity.pdbx_description
1 polymer ?
#
loop_
_entity_poly.entity_id
_entity_poly.type
_entity_poly.pdbx_seq_one_letter_code
_entity_poly.pdbx_strand_id
1 'polypeptide(L)'
;ILAYYQLDEAALAAAGVITYGSNVKEVTTQVTEGSVDAGVVYCTDAYSAGLTPVDEATKEMCGQVIYPAAVMKAAPNADAAKAFLAYLQTEEAMTVFEGVGFSAVAQ
;
A
#
# COMPACT_ATOMS: atom_id res chain seq x y z
N ILE A 1 -4.08 -9.18 -9.09
CA ILE A 1 -4.06 -8.42 -10.36
C ILE A 1 -3.81 -9.37 -11.52
N LEU A 2 -2.70 -10.12 -11.56
CA LEU A 2 -2.38 -11.04 -12.67
C LEU A 2 -3.51 -12.04 -12.95
N ALA A 3 -4.08 -12.64 -11.90
CA ALA A 3 -5.20 -13.56 -12.03
C ALA A 3 -6.45 -12.91 -12.64
N TYR A 4 -6.71 -11.65 -12.34
CA TYR A 4 -7.82 -10.88 -12.92
C TYR A 4 -7.68 -10.76 -14.45
N TYR A 5 -6.45 -10.52 -14.92
CA TYR A 5 -6.15 -10.45 -16.34
C TYR A 5 -5.83 -11.81 -16.98
N GLN A 6 -6.01 -12.91 -16.26
CA GLN A 6 -5.73 -14.27 -16.73
C GLN A 6 -4.27 -14.46 -17.20
N LEU A 7 -3.34 -13.76 -16.56
CA LEU A 7 -1.92 -13.84 -16.84
C LEU A 7 -1.26 -14.90 -15.95
N ASP A 8 -0.35 -15.66 -16.54
CA ASP A 8 0.43 -16.68 -15.81
C ASP A 8 1.70 -16.02 -15.22
N GLU A 9 1.69 -15.85 -13.90
CA GLU A 9 2.78 -15.25 -13.14
C GLU A 9 4.10 -16.00 -13.32
N ALA A 10 4.07 -17.34 -13.30
CA ALA A 10 5.28 -18.14 -13.43
C ALA A 10 5.89 -18.03 -14.82
N ALA A 11 5.06 -18.02 -15.86
CA ALA A 11 5.52 -17.83 -17.23
C ALA A 11 6.12 -16.43 -17.45
N LEU A 12 5.49 -15.39 -16.90
CA LEU A 12 5.99 -14.01 -17.00
C LEU A 12 7.31 -13.83 -16.24
N ALA A 13 7.45 -14.42 -15.07
CA ALA A 13 8.67 -14.40 -14.28
C ALA A 13 9.80 -15.16 -15.00
N ALA A 14 9.53 -16.35 -15.56
CA ALA A 14 10.50 -17.13 -16.32
C ALA A 14 10.96 -16.40 -17.60
N ALA A 15 10.08 -15.61 -18.21
CA ALA A 15 10.40 -14.78 -19.37
C ALA A 15 11.13 -13.46 -19.03
N GLY A 16 11.36 -13.18 -17.73
CA GLY A 16 11.98 -11.93 -17.28
C GLY A 16 11.10 -10.68 -17.43
N VAL A 17 9.80 -10.86 -17.67
CA VAL A 17 8.84 -9.75 -17.79
C VAL A 17 8.47 -9.19 -16.43
N ILE A 18 8.43 -10.05 -15.41
CA ILE A 18 8.16 -9.65 -14.02
C ILE A 18 9.41 -9.88 -13.17
N THR A 19 9.76 -8.89 -12.38
CA THR A 19 10.75 -8.97 -11.30
C THR A 19 10.10 -8.54 -9.98
N TYR A 20 10.64 -9.00 -8.87
CA TYR A 20 10.14 -8.71 -7.54
C TYR A 20 11.16 -7.92 -6.75
N GLY A 21 10.72 -6.81 -6.17
CA GLY A 21 11.50 -6.10 -5.16
C GLY A 21 11.40 -6.80 -3.80
N SER A 22 12.44 -6.70 -2.98
CA SER A 22 12.44 -7.21 -1.60
C SER A 22 11.53 -6.39 -0.69
N ASN A 23 11.20 -5.18 -1.08
CA ASN A 23 10.30 -4.25 -0.39
C ASN A 23 9.80 -3.17 -1.36
N VAL A 24 8.78 -2.42 -0.94
CA VAL A 24 8.14 -1.39 -1.77
C VAL A 24 9.11 -0.28 -2.18
N LYS A 25 10.02 0.11 -1.29
CA LYS A 25 11.01 1.16 -1.56
C LYS A 25 11.97 0.76 -2.69
N GLU A 26 12.33 -0.50 -2.78
CA GLU A 26 13.13 -1.00 -3.91
C GLU A 26 12.37 -0.87 -5.22
N VAL A 27 11.08 -1.21 -5.24
CA VAL A 27 10.24 -1.07 -6.44
C VAL A 27 10.13 0.40 -6.86
N THR A 28 9.85 1.32 -5.94
CA THR A 28 9.80 2.75 -6.27
C THR A 28 11.14 3.28 -6.78
N THR A 29 12.25 2.79 -6.24
CA THR A 29 13.60 3.14 -6.72
C THR A 29 13.83 2.65 -8.14
N GLN A 30 13.49 1.40 -8.44
CA GLN A 30 13.64 0.82 -9.78
C GLN A 30 12.84 1.61 -10.84
N VAL A 31 11.60 2.02 -10.49
CA VAL A 31 10.78 2.87 -11.36
C VAL A 31 11.43 4.25 -11.57
N THR A 32 11.89 4.87 -10.48
CA THR A 32 12.49 6.21 -10.53
C THR A 32 13.79 6.24 -11.33
N GLU A 33 14.59 5.19 -11.24
CA GLU A 33 15.86 5.04 -11.99
C GLU A 33 15.65 4.54 -13.43
N GLY A 34 14.42 4.17 -13.80
CA GLY A 34 14.12 3.66 -15.13
C GLY A 34 14.69 2.28 -15.40
N SER A 35 14.98 1.49 -14.37
CA SER A 35 15.44 0.10 -14.52
C SER A 35 14.30 -0.89 -14.79
N VAL A 36 13.06 -0.44 -14.62
CA VAL A 36 11.82 -1.13 -15.01
C VAL A 36 10.88 -0.13 -15.69
N ASP A 37 10.02 -0.61 -16.58
CA ASP A 37 9.05 0.21 -17.31
C ASP A 37 7.86 0.63 -16.43
N ALA A 38 7.47 -0.22 -15.46
CA ALA A 38 6.38 0.03 -14.54
C ALA A 38 6.58 -0.74 -13.22
N GLY A 39 5.95 -0.26 -12.15
CA GLY A 39 5.96 -0.91 -10.84
C GLY A 39 4.58 -0.90 -10.20
N VAL A 40 4.24 -1.96 -9.47
CA VAL A 40 3.04 -2.03 -8.64
C VAL A 40 3.44 -1.78 -7.19
N VAL A 41 2.90 -0.71 -6.63
CA VAL A 41 3.17 -0.25 -5.25
C VAL A 41 1.88 0.25 -4.62
N TYR A 42 1.87 0.53 -3.32
CA TYR A 42 0.73 1.22 -2.72
C TYR A 42 0.72 2.70 -3.10
N CYS A 43 -0.46 3.30 -3.18
CA CYS A 43 -0.60 4.73 -3.50
C CYS A 43 0.17 5.63 -2.53
N THR A 44 0.23 5.26 -1.25
CA THR A 44 0.98 5.96 -0.21
C THR A 44 2.49 5.93 -0.45
N ASP A 45 3.02 4.83 -0.99
CA ASP A 45 4.44 4.70 -1.32
C ASP A 45 4.78 5.49 -2.60
N ALA A 46 3.90 5.46 -3.59
CA ALA A 46 4.03 6.30 -4.78
C ALA A 46 4.06 7.79 -4.40
N TYR A 47 3.11 8.21 -3.55
CA TYR A 47 3.06 9.58 -3.01
C TYR A 47 4.37 9.97 -2.31
N SER A 48 4.84 9.11 -1.39
CA SER A 48 6.08 9.35 -0.63
C SER A 48 7.33 9.41 -1.52
N ALA A 49 7.33 8.71 -2.64
CA ALA A 49 8.40 8.71 -3.63
C ALA A 49 8.27 9.84 -4.67
N GLY A 50 7.23 10.68 -4.59
CA GLY A 50 6.95 11.74 -5.56
C GLY A 50 6.52 11.22 -6.93
N LEU A 51 6.03 9.97 -7.00
CA LEU A 51 5.53 9.35 -8.21
C LEU A 51 4.03 9.60 -8.38
N THR A 52 3.59 9.73 -9.62
CA THR A 52 2.17 9.83 -9.95
C THR A 52 1.70 8.49 -10.50
N PRO A 53 0.75 7.79 -9.83
CA PRO A 53 0.16 6.59 -10.38
C PRO A 53 -0.50 6.88 -11.74
N VAL A 54 -0.30 5.98 -12.70
CA VAL A 54 -0.92 6.06 -14.03
C VAL A 54 -2.20 5.24 -14.11
N ASP A 55 -2.37 4.29 -13.18
CA ASP A 55 -3.55 3.46 -13.02
C ASP A 55 -3.67 2.93 -11.60
N GLU A 56 -4.86 2.54 -11.18
CA GLU A 56 -5.14 2.00 -9.85
C GLU A 56 -5.85 0.66 -9.93
N ALA A 57 -5.36 -0.32 -9.14
CA ALA A 57 -6.02 -1.61 -9.04
C ALA A 57 -7.33 -1.50 -8.25
N THR A 58 -8.41 -2.00 -8.83
CA THR A 58 -9.71 -2.01 -8.16
C THR A 58 -9.80 -3.12 -7.12
N LYS A 59 -10.80 -3.03 -6.23
CA LYS A 59 -11.11 -4.10 -5.26
C LYS A 59 -11.36 -5.46 -5.94
N GLU A 60 -11.87 -5.47 -7.15
CA GLU A 60 -12.12 -6.70 -7.94
C GLU A 60 -10.80 -7.32 -8.42
N MET A 61 -9.77 -6.52 -8.67
CA MET A 61 -8.47 -6.98 -9.14
C MET A 61 -7.58 -7.53 -8.04
N CYS A 62 -7.60 -6.94 -6.85
CA CYS A 62 -6.64 -7.27 -5.79
C CYS A 62 -7.25 -7.45 -4.40
N GLY A 63 -8.59 -7.39 -4.27
CA GLY A 63 -9.25 -7.33 -2.98
C GLY A 63 -9.11 -5.93 -2.34
N GLN A 64 -9.68 -5.77 -1.16
CA GLN A 64 -9.57 -4.52 -0.42
C GLN A 64 -8.26 -4.50 0.37
N VAL A 65 -7.44 -3.48 0.13
CA VAL A 65 -6.22 -3.23 0.91
C VAL A 65 -6.60 -2.52 2.20
N ILE A 66 -6.34 -3.15 3.35
CA ILE A 66 -6.68 -2.63 4.68
C ILE A 66 -5.42 -2.59 5.55
N TYR A 67 -5.21 -1.48 6.23
CA TYR A 67 -4.15 -1.30 7.22
C TYR A 67 -4.77 -1.34 8.64
N PRO A 68 -4.78 -2.50 9.31
CA PRO A 68 -5.35 -2.61 10.65
C PRO A 68 -4.40 -2.06 11.71
N ALA A 69 -4.97 -1.43 12.72
CA ALA A 69 -4.24 -1.01 13.91
C ALA A 69 -4.92 -1.61 15.16
N ALA A 70 -4.12 -2.04 16.14
CA ALA A 70 -4.61 -2.64 17.38
C ALA A 70 -3.69 -2.36 18.57
N VAL A 71 -4.27 -2.34 19.75
CA VAL A 71 -3.51 -2.29 20.99
C VAL A 71 -3.05 -3.70 21.37
N MET A 72 -1.75 -3.85 21.58
CA MET A 72 -1.18 -5.15 21.99
C MET A 72 -1.68 -5.56 23.38
N LYS A 73 -2.00 -6.84 23.58
CA LYS A 73 -2.46 -7.38 24.86
C LYS A 73 -1.48 -7.11 26.01
N ALA A 74 -0.18 -7.16 25.73
CA ALA A 74 0.88 -6.92 26.70
C ALA A 74 1.47 -5.49 26.63
N ALA A 75 0.69 -4.51 26.12
CA ALA A 75 1.16 -3.12 26.05
C ALA A 75 1.41 -2.57 27.47
N PRO A 76 2.59 -2.04 27.77
CA PRO A 76 2.89 -1.52 29.12
C PRO A 76 2.06 -0.26 29.46
N ASN A 77 1.62 0.49 28.44
CA ASN A 77 0.78 1.69 28.58
C ASN A 77 -0.52 1.52 27.78
N ALA A 78 -1.29 0.47 28.07
CA ALA A 78 -2.48 0.09 27.31
C ALA A 78 -3.53 1.21 27.17
N ASP A 79 -3.73 2.01 28.24
CA ASP A 79 -4.74 3.09 28.22
C ASP A 79 -4.29 4.25 27.32
N ALA A 80 -3.02 4.61 27.34
CA ALA A 80 -2.47 5.60 26.39
C ALA A 80 -2.55 5.09 24.93
N ALA A 81 -2.25 3.81 24.71
CA ALA A 81 -2.36 3.20 23.37
C ALA A 81 -3.83 3.18 22.87
N LYS A 82 -4.81 2.90 23.74
CA LYS A 82 -6.24 2.98 23.41
C LYS A 82 -6.66 4.41 23.07
N ALA A 83 -6.21 5.39 23.87
CA ALA A 83 -6.50 6.79 23.61
C ALA A 83 -5.93 7.24 22.26
N PHE A 84 -4.70 6.83 21.93
CA PHE A 84 -4.10 7.09 20.62
C PHE A 84 -4.87 6.42 19.48
N LEU A 85 -5.27 5.15 19.64
CA LEU A 85 -6.07 4.45 18.64
C LEU A 85 -7.43 5.15 18.40
N ALA A 86 -8.06 5.67 19.47
CA ALA A 86 -9.28 6.46 19.36
C ALA A 86 -9.03 7.80 18.64
N TYR A 87 -7.90 8.46 18.90
CA TYR A 87 -7.50 9.69 18.21
C TYR A 87 -7.33 9.46 16.69
N LEU A 88 -6.76 8.33 16.29
CA LEU A 88 -6.60 8.00 14.86
C LEU A 88 -7.92 7.92 14.08
N GLN A 89 -9.06 7.83 14.78
CA GLN A 89 -10.41 7.79 14.17
C GLN A 89 -11.08 9.18 14.13
N THR A 90 -10.41 10.24 14.60
CA THR A 90 -10.93 11.60 14.54
C THR A 90 -10.81 12.18 13.12
N GLU A 91 -11.63 13.18 12.79
CA GLU A 91 -11.56 13.90 11.52
C GLU A 91 -10.19 14.55 11.31
N GLU A 92 -9.58 15.07 12.39
CA GLU A 92 -8.25 15.67 12.35
C GLU A 92 -7.18 14.66 11.89
N ALA A 93 -7.17 13.46 12.49
CA ALA A 93 -6.26 12.41 12.11
C ALA A 93 -6.54 11.89 10.69
N MET A 94 -7.83 11.73 10.33
CA MET A 94 -8.22 11.29 8.99
C MET A 94 -7.77 12.28 7.91
N THR A 95 -7.86 13.59 8.14
CA THR A 95 -7.35 14.60 7.22
C THR A 95 -5.86 14.41 6.93
N VAL A 96 -5.07 14.05 7.94
CA VAL A 96 -3.64 13.76 7.75
C VAL A 96 -3.43 12.50 6.91
N PHE A 97 -4.19 11.43 7.19
CA PHE A 97 -4.11 10.19 6.43
C PHE A 97 -4.52 10.39 4.96
N GLU A 98 -5.60 11.09 4.71
CA GLU A 98 -6.08 11.40 3.35
C GLU A 98 -5.07 12.25 2.58
N GLY A 99 -4.40 13.17 3.27
CA GLY A 99 -3.34 14.00 2.68
C GLY A 99 -2.14 13.22 2.15
N VAL A 100 -1.96 11.96 2.55
CA VAL A 100 -0.89 11.07 2.09
C VAL A 100 -1.41 9.83 1.33
N GLY A 101 -2.67 9.85 0.90
CA GLY A 101 -3.24 8.83 0.01
C GLY A 101 -3.97 7.67 0.70
N PHE A 102 -4.20 7.71 2.02
CA PHE A 102 -5.11 6.77 2.67
C PHE A 102 -6.57 7.21 2.51
N SER A 103 -7.48 6.28 2.68
CA SER A 103 -8.91 6.55 2.81
C SER A 103 -9.50 5.83 4.01
N ALA A 104 -10.56 6.39 4.60
CA ALA A 104 -11.28 5.73 5.67
C ALA A 104 -11.93 4.43 5.16
N VAL A 105 -11.83 3.36 5.95
CA VAL A 105 -12.57 2.13 5.67
C VAL A 105 -14.04 2.39 5.99
N ALA A 106 -14.93 2.23 5.00
CA ALA A 106 -16.36 2.29 5.24
C ALA A 106 -16.76 1.18 6.24
N GLN A 107 -17.42 1.58 7.33
CA GLN A 107 -17.98 0.69 8.34
C GLN A 107 -19.25 0.02 7.84
#